data_9f49c6a81c3c5a3849cb909d4a8ca1ef
#
_entry.id   9f49c6a81c3c5a3849cb909d4a8ca1ef
#
_cell.length_a   1.000
_cell.length_b   1.000
_cell.length_c   1.000
_cell.angle_alpha   90.00
_cell.angle_beta   90.00
_cell.angle_gamma   90.00
#
_symmetry.space_group_name_H-M   'P 1'
#
loop_
_entity.id
_entity.type
_entity.pdbx_description
1 polymer ?
#
loop_
_entity_poly.entity_id
_entity_poly.type
_entity_poly.pdbx_seq_one_letter_code
_entity_poly.pdbx_strand_id
1 'polypeptide(L)'
;MVTTQVIQNCLEELKSITKVDLAVVDVEGVLIAKNSDRFEIVSERVTEFAMSAADSQVLMGCQYLKIYDDGDPIYVLICGDTSEEYMIGKVAVSNIQNLIVAYKERFDRNNFFQNLILDNLLLVDIYNRAKKLHIEIEKPRIVMLLEIQSGKESYAMEYLRGMYTPNTGDYVTAVDEKSIIVIKQMESLTDYEAVEETANMTVSIMNTEAMINVKLAYGTIVSELKEVSKSYKEAKMALDVGKIFYAEKDVIAYGTLGIGRLIYQLPVNLCQMFIEEIFDEGVPNEMDDETLITINTFLDNNLNVSETARQLYVHRNTLLYRLEKLEKLTGLDIRIFDDALTLKIALMVVNYMRYLEKTEY
;
A
#
# COMPACT_ATOMS: atom_id res chain seq x y z
N MET A 1 19.18 8.58 -4.88
CA MET A 1 20.59 8.11 -4.86
C MET A 1 20.64 6.65 -4.49
N VAL A 2 21.60 5.90 -5.04
CA VAL A 2 21.90 4.54 -4.60
C VAL A 2 22.39 4.60 -3.15
N THR A 3 21.91 3.69 -2.30
CA THR A 3 22.36 3.66 -0.91
C THR A 3 23.81 3.14 -0.81
N THR A 4 24.56 3.66 0.14
CA THR A 4 25.95 3.21 0.44
C THR A 4 26.02 1.69 0.58
N GLN A 5 25.02 1.06 1.22
CA GLN A 5 24.96 -0.40 1.41
C GLN A 5 24.91 -1.18 0.11
N VAL A 6 24.24 -0.68 -0.92
CA VAL A 6 24.14 -1.36 -2.23
C VAL A 6 25.47 -1.32 -2.95
N ILE A 7 26.18 -0.18 -2.91
CA ILE A 7 27.54 -0.07 -3.47
C ILE A 7 28.48 -0.99 -2.70
N GLN A 8 28.39 -1.02 -1.37
CA GLN A 8 29.18 -1.89 -0.51
C GLN A 8 29.02 -3.37 -0.89
N ASN A 9 27.78 -3.83 -0.99
CA ASN A 9 27.47 -5.22 -1.39
C ASN A 9 28.04 -5.56 -2.78
N CYS A 10 27.92 -4.63 -3.74
CA CYS A 10 28.51 -4.80 -5.07
C CYS A 10 30.03 -4.98 -5.03
N LEU A 11 30.74 -4.18 -4.20
CA LEU A 11 32.19 -4.29 -4.04
C LEU A 11 32.58 -5.61 -3.34
N GLU A 12 31.82 -6.08 -2.37
CA GLU A 12 32.06 -7.34 -1.68
C GLU A 12 31.86 -8.54 -2.59
N GLU A 13 30.80 -8.54 -3.40
CA GLU A 13 30.55 -9.57 -4.42
C GLU A 13 31.71 -9.63 -5.43
N LEU A 14 32.11 -8.48 -5.97
CA LEU A 14 33.25 -8.41 -6.88
C LEU A 14 34.53 -8.94 -6.25
N LYS A 15 34.81 -8.62 -4.99
CA LYS A 15 35.97 -9.14 -4.25
C LYS A 15 35.90 -10.66 -4.07
N SER A 16 34.72 -11.19 -3.78
CA SER A 16 34.53 -12.64 -3.62
C SER A 16 34.95 -13.44 -4.86
N ILE A 17 34.68 -12.87 -6.04
CA ILE A 17 34.92 -13.48 -7.35
C ILE A 17 36.36 -13.21 -7.83
N THR A 18 36.78 -11.94 -7.77
CA THR A 18 37.99 -11.46 -8.45
C THR A 18 39.21 -11.35 -7.53
N LYS A 19 38.99 -11.30 -6.22
CA LYS A 19 39.98 -11.01 -5.18
C LYS A 19 40.65 -9.62 -5.28
N VAL A 20 40.08 -8.72 -6.12
CA VAL A 20 40.59 -7.36 -6.31
C VAL A 20 40.09 -6.43 -5.23
N ASP A 21 40.97 -5.61 -4.72
CA ASP A 21 40.65 -4.54 -3.78
C ASP A 21 40.09 -3.30 -4.48
N LEU A 22 38.98 -2.79 -3.98
CA LEU A 22 38.26 -1.67 -4.55
C LEU A 22 37.80 -0.72 -3.43
N ALA A 23 37.82 0.59 -3.71
CA ALA A 23 37.17 1.59 -2.89
C ALA A 23 36.41 2.58 -3.77
N VAL A 24 35.30 3.10 -3.28
CA VAL A 24 34.48 4.14 -3.92
C VAL A 24 34.37 5.33 -2.99
N VAL A 25 34.66 6.49 -3.52
CA VAL A 25 34.57 7.79 -2.82
C VAL A 25 33.69 8.73 -3.62
N ASP A 26 33.12 9.75 -3.00
CA ASP A 26 32.49 10.84 -3.73
C ASP A 26 33.53 11.79 -4.39
N VAL A 27 33.05 12.78 -5.12
CA VAL A 27 33.92 13.76 -5.82
C VAL A 27 34.69 14.68 -4.84
N GLU A 28 34.30 14.72 -3.57
CA GLU A 28 34.97 15.47 -2.50
C GLU A 28 35.99 14.60 -1.73
N GLY A 29 36.05 13.29 -2.05
CA GLY A 29 36.96 12.33 -1.42
C GLY A 29 36.41 11.70 -0.13
N VAL A 30 35.10 11.82 0.14
CA VAL A 30 34.48 11.12 1.28
C VAL A 30 34.24 9.66 0.91
N LEU A 31 34.64 8.75 1.79
CA LEU A 31 34.49 7.32 1.59
C LEU A 31 33.01 6.92 1.54
N ILE A 32 32.59 6.30 0.47
CA ILE A 32 31.23 5.74 0.28
C ILE A 32 31.22 4.24 0.59
N ALA A 33 32.12 3.46 -0.01
CA ALA A 33 32.21 2.03 0.20
C ALA A 33 33.64 1.53 -0.06
N LYS A 34 34.04 0.45 0.63
CA LYS A 34 35.34 -0.22 0.39
C LYS A 34 35.24 -1.70 0.73
N ASN A 35 36.00 -2.51 0.03
CA ASN A 35 36.13 -3.93 0.35
C ASN A 35 37.52 -4.29 0.92
N SER A 36 38.38 -3.29 1.12
CA SER A 36 39.75 -3.45 1.67
C SER A 36 40.25 -2.12 2.29
N ASP A 37 41.18 -2.22 3.22
CA ASP A 37 41.89 -1.07 3.81
C ASP A 37 43.22 -0.76 3.08
N ARG A 38 43.44 -1.31 1.90
CA ARG A 38 44.66 -1.17 1.12
C ARG A 38 44.94 0.28 0.66
N PHE A 39 43.88 1.05 0.40
CA PHE A 39 44.02 2.36 -0.24
C PHE A 39 43.96 3.50 0.78
N GLU A 40 44.95 4.38 0.73
CA GLU A 40 44.95 5.66 1.43
C GLU A 40 44.21 6.70 0.61
N ILE A 41 43.06 7.15 1.14
CA ILE A 41 42.19 8.11 0.45
C ILE A 41 42.65 9.53 0.84
N VAL A 42 43.12 10.30 -0.15
CA VAL A 42 43.52 11.70 0.00
C VAL A 42 42.53 12.56 -0.77
N SER A 43 41.67 13.29 -0.07
CA SER A 43 40.55 14.07 -0.63
C SER A 43 41.00 15.06 -1.71
N GLU A 44 42.11 15.75 -1.52
CA GLU A 44 42.65 16.70 -2.48
C GLU A 44 42.93 16.07 -3.85
N ARG A 45 43.52 14.85 -3.86
CA ARG A 45 43.79 14.11 -5.10
C ARG A 45 42.51 13.65 -5.82
N VAL A 46 41.52 13.23 -5.04
CA VAL A 46 40.22 12.81 -5.58
C VAL A 46 39.54 13.98 -6.24
N THR A 47 39.51 15.16 -5.58
CA THR A 47 38.90 16.36 -6.10
C THR A 47 39.60 16.87 -7.36
N GLU A 48 40.95 16.90 -7.39
CA GLU A 48 41.72 17.25 -8.60
C GLU A 48 41.41 16.30 -9.77
N PHE A 49 41.35 14.97 -9.52
CA PHE A 49 41.02 14.02 -10.56
C PHE A 49 39.55 14.16 -11.01
N ALA A 50 38.61 14.35 -10.09
CA ALA A 50 37.21 14.54 -10.43
C ALA A 50 36.97 15.75 -11.35
N MET A 51 37.73 16.85 -11.16
CA MET A 51 37.68 18.04 -12.01
C MET A 51 38.47 17.92 -13.33
N SER A 52 39.36 16.93 -13.47
CA SER A 52 40.15 16.71 -14.68
C SER A 52 39.29 16.26 -15.87
N ALA A 53 39.77 16.37 -17.08
CA ALA A 53 39.11 15.87 -18.28
C ALA A 53 39.28 14.34 -18.48
N ALA A 54 40.13 13.70 -17.68
CA ALA A 54 40.43 12.25 -17.83
C ALA A 54 39.35 11.38 -17.17
N ASP A 55 38.90 10.34 -17.83
CA ASP A 55 37.98 9.33 -17.26
C ASP A 55 38.68 8.35 -16.33
N SER A 56 39.99 8.18 -16.53
CA SER A 56 40.83 7.33 -15.68
C SER A 56 42.25 7.89 -15.62
N GLN A 57 42.93 7.72 -14.47
CA GLN A 57 44.29 8.18 -14.25
C GLN A 57 44.98 7.34 -13.19
N VAL A 58 46.28 7.08 -13.40
CA VAL A 58 47.12 6.45 -12.36
C VAL A 58 47.73 7.53 -11.48
N LEU A 59 47.52 7.46 -10.19
CA LEU A 59 48.06 8.35 -9.19
C LEU A 59 48.65 7.51 -8.04
N MET A 60 49.95 7.66 -7.78
CA MET A 60 50.65 6.99 -6.67
C MET A 60 50.48 5.45 -6.64
N GLY A 61 50.55 4.81 -7.80
CA GLY A 61 50.37 3.33 -7.89
C GLY A 61 48.91 2.84 -7.68
N CYS A 62 47.95 3.73 -7.81
CA CYS A 62 46.52 3.39 -7.81
C CYS A 62 45.85 3.97 -9.04
N GLN A 63 44.90 3.21 -9.58
CA GLN A 63 44.07 3.64 -10.69
C GLN A 63 42.81 4.30 -10.14
N TYR A 64 42.52 5.52 -10.60
CA TYR A 64 41.32 6.28 -10.34
C TYR A 64 40.40 6.24 -11.56
N LEU A 65 39.12 5.96 -11.39
CA LEU A 65 38.13 5.80 -12.44
C LEU A 65 36.86 6.58 -12.07
N LYS A 66 36.37 7.43 -12.97
CA LYS A 66 35.13 8.18 -12.74
C LYS A 66 33.91 7.32 -12.95
N ILE A 67 32.90 7.54 -12.08
CA ILE A 67 31.57 6.97 -12.20
C ILE A 67 30.62 8.13 -12.44
N TYR A 68 29.85 8.05 -13.53
CA TYR A 68 29.00 9.14 -14.02
C TYR A 68 27.52 8.88 -13.75
N ASP A 69 26.75 9.95 -13.52
CA ASP A 69 25.28 9.99 -13.62
C ASP A 69 24.87 11.15 -14.53
N ASP A 70 24.12 10.88 -15.60
CA ASP A 70 23.67 11.87 -16.59
C ASP A 70 24.81 12.75 -17.19
N GLY A 71 26.03 12.24 -17.22
CA GLY A 71 27.20 12.94 -17.77
C GLY A 71 28.06 13.69 -16.73
N ASP A 72 27.60 13.78 -15.49
CA ASP A 72 28.34 14.37 -14.39
C ASP A 72 29.06 13.29 -13.56
N PRO A 73 30.34 13.47 -13.20
CA PRO A 73 31.03 12.55 -12.31
C PRO A 73 30.49 12.70 -10.89
N ILE A 74 29.96 11.59 -10.32
CA ILE A 74 29.40 11.60 -8.96
C ILE A 74 30.22 10.81 -7.96
N TYR A 75 30.95 9.79 -8.43
CA TYR A 75 31.88 9.01 -7.63
C TYR A 75 33.19 8.77 -8.37
N VAL A 76 34.20 8.40 -7.59
CA VAL A 76 35.50 7.91 -8.06
C VAL A 76 35.76 6.54 -7.48
N LEU A 77 36.03 5.56 -8.34
CA LEU A 77 36.48 4.23 -7.94
C LEU A 77 38.00 4.22 -7.93
N ILE A 78 38.58 3.63 -6.90
CA ILE A 78 40.03 3.46 -6.72
C ILE A 78 40.33 1.96 -6.70
N CYS A 79 41.28 1.53 -7.51
CA CYS A 79 41.80 0.17 -7.54
C CYS A 79 43.33 0.18 -7.72
N GLY A 80 43.98 -1.00 -7.69
CA GLY A 80 45.41 -1.10 -8.02
C GLY A 80 45.70 -0.77 -9.48
N ASP A 81 46.98 -0.58 -9.82
CA ASP A 81 47.43 -0.12 -11.13
C ASP A 81 47.86 -1.26 -12.09
N THR A 82 47.68 -2.51 -11.69
CA THR A 82 47.92 -3.66 -12.61
C THR A 82 46.84 -3.70 -13.69
N SER A 83 47.18 -4.29 -14.85
CA SER A 83 46.24 -4.42 -15.96
C SER A 83 44.98 -5.21 -15.58
N GLU A 84 45.10 -6.22 -14.70
CA GLU A 84 43.98 -7.01 -14.20
C GLU A 84 43.11 -6.20 -13.29
N GLU A 85 43.67 -5.49 -12.29
CA GLU A 85 42.93 -4.62 -11.35
C GLU A 85 42.22 -3.48 -12.10
N TYR A 86 42.85 -2.90 -13.13
CA TYR A 86 42.22 -1.90 -13.98
C TYR A 86 41.01 -2.42 -14.74
N MET A 87 41.12 -3.64 -15.34
CA MET A 87 39.98 -4.26 -16.04
C MET A 87 38.80 -4.52 -15.10
N ILE A 88 39.11 -5.06 -13.90
CA ILE A 88 38.06 -5.26 -12.88
C ILE A 88 37.48 -3.93 -12.37
N GLY A 89 38.32 -2.90 -12.21
CA GLY A 89 37.87 -1.55 -11.90
C GLY A 89 36.86 -1.02 -12.93
N LYS A 90 37.12 -1.22 -14.24
CA LYS A 90 36.17 -0.84 -15.30
C LYS A 90 34.83 -1.61 -15.23
N VAL A 91 34.91 -2.93 -14.94
CA VAL A 91 33.70 -3.74 -14.72
C VAL A 91 32.90 -3.21 -13.49
N ALA A 92 33.60 -2.89 -12.42
CA ALA A 92 32.98 -2.30 -11.22
C ALA A 92 32.31 -0.95 -11.52
N VAL A 93 32.97 -0.06 -12.26
CA VAL A 93 32.38 1.21 -12.72
C VAL A 93 31.09 0.95 -13.50
N SER A 94 31.13 0.06 -14.50
CA SER A 94 29.96 -0.27 -15.30
C SER A 94 28.80 -0.83 -14.45
N ASN A 95 29.11 -1.74 -13.51
CA ASN A 95 28.11 -2.29 -12.61
C ASN A 95 27.48 -1.21 -11.71
N ILE A 96 28.31 -0.36 -11.11
CA ILE A 96 27.80 0.73 -10.25
C ILE A 96 26.97 1.74 -11.05
N GLN A 97 27.38 2.08 -12.27
CA GLN A 97 26.59 2.92 -13.17
C GLN A 97 25.22 2.30 -13.49
N ASN A 98 25.20 1.01 -13.81
CA ASN A 98 23.92 0.29 -14.03
C ASN A 98 23.05 0.27 -12.79
N LEU A 99 23.63 0.10 -11.60
CA LEU A 99 22.89 0.21 -10.33
C LEU A 99 22.30 1.61 -10.13
N ILE A 100 23.08 2.67 -10.41
CA ILE A 100 22.61 4.06 -10.30
C ILE A 100 21.40 4.29 -11.20
N VAL A 101 21.48 3.88 -12.47
CA VAL A 101 20.37 4.00 -13.43
C VAL A 101 19.15 3.22 -12.96
N ALA A 102 19.31 1.97 -12.55
CA ALA A 102 18.19 1.12 -12.09
C ALA A 102 17.51 1.69 -10.84
N TYR A 103 18.28 2.23 -9.88
CA TYR A 103 17.72 2.88 -8.69
C TYR A 103 17.00 4.18 -9.02
N LYS A 104 17.51 4.98 -9.95
CA LYS A 104 16.89 6.22 -10.42
C LYS A 104 15.57 5.94 -11.11
N GLU A 105 15.52 4.96 -12.02
CA GLU A 105 14.30 4.53 -12.69
C GLU A 105 13.27 4.02 -11.68
N ARG A 106 13.70 3.21 -10.70
CA ARG A 106 12.81 2.72 -9.65
C ARG A 106 12.26 3.84 -8.80
N PHE A 107 13.09 4.82 -8.44
CA PHE A 107 12.67 6.00 -7.66
C PHE A 107 11.69 6.87 -8.47
N ASP A 108 12.00 7.16 -9.74
CA ASP A 108 11.13 7.93 -10.63
C ASP A 108 9.78 7.26 -10.84
N ARG A 109 9.77 5.93 -11.01
CA ARG A 109 8.55 5.14 -11.16
C ARG A 109 7.71 5.12 -9.87
N ASN A 110 8.34 4.94 -8.71
CA ASN A 110 7.66 4.98 -7.43
C ASN A 110 7.05 6.37 -7.16
N ASN A 111 7.82 7.43 -7.38
CA ASN A 111 7.37 8.82 -7.26
C ASN A 111 6.21 9.12 -8.23
N PHE A 112 6.28 8.62 -9.45
CA PHE A 112 5.20 8.76 -10.43
C PHE A 112 3.90 8.16 -9.91
N PHE A 113 3.91 6.90 -9.46
CA PHE A 113 2.70 6.26 -8.97
C PHE A 113 2.17 6.86 -7.67
N GLN A 114 3.03 7.29 -6.75
CA GLN A 114 2.59 8.00 -5.54
C GLN A 114 1.85 9.30 -5.89
N ASN A 115 2.40 10.11 -6.80
CA ASN A 115 1.74 11.35 -7.24
C ASN A 115 0.48 11.08 -8.05
N LEU A 116 0.44 10.01 -8.86
CA LEU A 116 -0.74 9.59 -9.62
C LEU A 116 -1.90 9.20 -8.69
N ILE A 117 -1.63 8.38 -7.69
CA ILE A 117 -2.61 7.92 -6.69
C ILE A 117 -3.19 9.10 -5.91
N LEU A 118 -2.34 10.07 -5.54
CA LEU A 118 -2.74 11.25 -4.78
C LEU A 118 -3.39 12.34 -5.64
N ASP A 119 -3.54 12.12 -6.94
CA ASP A 119 -4.14 13.07 -7.89
C ASP A 119 -3.35 14.38 -8.03
N ASN A 120 -2.03 14.29 -7.85
CA ASN A 120 -1.11 15.44 -7.86
C ASN A 120 -0.48 15.71 -9.24
N LEU A 121 -0.93 15.01 -10.31
CA LEU A 121 -0.38 15.15 -11.66
C LEU A 121 -1.41 15.71 -12.62
N LEU A 122 -0.96 16.65 -13.46
CA LEU A 122 -1.75 17.09 -14.60
C LEU A 122 -1.80 15.97 -15.67
N LEU A 123 -2.86 15.95 -16.47
CA LEU A 123 -3.08 14.95 -17.51
C LEU A 123 -1.88 14.84 -18.47
N VAL A 124 -1.32 15.98 -18.87
CA VAL A 124 -0.15 16.05 -19.74
C VAL A 124 1.08 15.41 -19.09
N ASP A 125 1.26 15.61 -17.79
CA ASP A 125 2.38 15.02 -17.03
C ASP A 125 2.22 13.52 -16.88
N ILE A 126 0.98 13.02 -16.68
CA ILE A 126 0.70 11.58 -16.63
C ILE A 126 1.15 10.92 -17.93
N TYR A 127 0.75 11.45 -19.09
CA TYR A 127 1.12 10.90 -20.40
C TYR A 127 2.63 10.96 -20.67
N ASN A 128 3.26 12.10 -20.41
CA ASN A 128 4.69 12.30 -20.67
C ASN A 128 5.56 11.41 -19.78
N ARG A 129 5.26 11.33 -18.48
CA ARG A 129 6.02 10.51 -17.53
C ARG A 129 5.77 9.03 -17.78
N ALA A 130 4.53 8.60 -18.05
CA ALA A 130 4.22 7.22 -18.39
C ALA A 130 5.02 6.75 -19.62
N LYS A 131 5.09 7.58 -20.68
CA LYS A 131 5.90 7.28 -21.87
C LYS A 131 7.38 7.17 -21.55
N LYS A 132 7.94 8.08 -20.74
CA LYS A 132 9.35 8.03 -20.31
C LYS A 132 9.66 6.79 -19.50
N LEU A 133 8.72 6.35 -18.64
CA LEU A 133 8.86 5.20 -17.77
C LEU A 133 8.43 3.87 -18.42
N HIS A 134 8.07 3.90 -19.70
CA HIS A 134 7.57 2.73 -20.46
C HIS A 134 6.37 2.05 -19.79
N ILE A 135 5.43 2.86 -19.23
CA ILE A 135 4.19 2.40 -18.62
C ILE A 135 3.07 2.49 -19.66
N GLU A 136 2.38 1.37 -19.90
CA GLU A 136 1.22 1.33 -20.80
C GLU A 136 0.06 2.14 -20.22
N ILE A 137 -0.54 3.02 -21.03
CA ILE A 137 -1.57 3.97 -20.59
C ILE A 137 -2.97 3.34 -20.66
N GLU A 138 -3.25 2.64 -21.74
CA GLU A 138 -4.56 2.04 -22.04
C GLU A 138 -4.58 0.55 -21.66
N LYS A 139 -4.35 0.27 -20.38
CA LYS A 139 -4.47 -1.09 -19.82
C LYS A 139 -5.40 -1.06 -18.63
N PRO A 140 -6.30 -2.05 -18.50
CA PRO A 140 -7.13 -2.19 -17.31
C PRO A 140 -6.25 -2.37 -16.06
N ARG A 141 -6.60 -1.64 -15.00
CA ARG A 141 -5.92 -1.72 -13.71
C ARG A 141 -6.91 -1.64 -12.57
N ILE A 142 -6.52 -2.24 -11.46
CA ILE A 142 -7.23 -2.11 -10.20
C ILE A 142 -6.25 -1.73 -9.10
N VAL A 143 -6.73 -0.98 -8.12
CA VAL A 143 -5.95 -0.65 -6.92
C VAL A 143 -6.45 -1.51 -5.76
N MET A 144 -5.51 -2.21 -5.14
CA MET A 144 -5.69 -2.92 -3.88
C MET A 144 -4.93 -2.17 -2.79
N LEU A 145 -5.59 -1.90 -1.68
CA LEU A 145 -5.04 -1.21 -0.52
C LEU A 145 -4.96 -2.20 0.64
N LEU A 146 -3.76 -2.42 1.14
CA LEU A 146 -3.50 -3.30 2.28
C LEU A 146 -3.17 -2.46 3.50
N GLU A 147 -3.92 -2.64 4.57
CA GLU A 147 -3.57 -2.11 5.89
C GLU A 147 -2.77 -3.15 6.66
N ILE A 148 -1.66 -2.71 7.24
CA ILE A 148 -0.67 -3.59 7.86
C ILE A 148 -0.51 -3.21 9.33
N GLN A 149 -0.28 -4.22 10.16
CA GLN A 149 0.03 -4.02 11.56
C GLN A 149 1.37 -3.27 11.71
N SER A 150 1.38 -2.24 12.55
CA SER A 150 2.55 -1.38 12.80
C SER A 150 3.82 -2.19 13.14
N GLY A 151 4.94 -1.78 12.52
CA GLY A 151 6.26 -2.38 12.72
C GLY A 151 6.64 -3.50 11.76
N LYS A 152 5.75 -3.86 10.81
CA LYS A 152 6.00 -4.92 9.81
C LYS A 152 5.96 -4.42 8.36
N GLU A 153 5.88 -3.12 8.16
CA GLU A 153 5.62 -2.48 6.87
C GLU A 153 6.73 -2.78 5.84
N SER A 154 7.98 -2.65 6.24
CA SER A 154 9.12 -2.91 5.35
C SER A 154 9.17 -4.37 4.87
N TYR A 155 8.90 -5.31 5.76
CA TYR A 155 8.87 -6.73 5.45
C TYR A 155 7.67 -7.09 4.56
N ALA A 156 6.49 -6.55 4.85
CA ALA A 156 5.30 -6.71 4.03
C ALA A 156 5.50 -6.13 2.62
N MET A 157 6.14 -4.96 2.52
CA MET A 157 6.48 -4.34 1.24
C MET A 157 7.40 -5.21 0.40
N GLU A 158 8.39 -5.86 1.01
CA GLU A 158 9.31 -6.76 0.31
C GLU A 158 8.59 -8.00 -0.22
N TYR A 159 7.74 -8.62 0.60
CA TYR A 159 6.91 -9.76 0.21
C TYR A 159 5.99 -9.43 -0.96
N LEU A 160 5.26 -8.32 -0.87
CA LEU A 160 4.35 -7.89 -1.93
C LEU A 160 5.09 -7.55 -3.23
N ARG A 161 6.30 -6.98 -3.16
CA ARG A 161 7.14 -6.75 -4.34
C ARG A 161 7.63 -8.03 -4.99
N GLY A 162 7.76 -9.12 -4.24
CA GLY A 162 8.03 -10.45 -4.78
C GLY A 162 6.84 -11.04 -5.52
N MET A 163 5.62 -10.79 -5.02
CA MET A 163 4.37 -11.27 -5.63
C MET A 163 3.96 -10.44 -6.86
N TYR A 164 4.08 -9.11 -6.77
CA TYR A 164 3.64 -8.15 -7.79
C TYR A 164 4.84 -7.48 -8.44
N THR A 165 5.20 -7.93 -9.63
CA THR A 165 6.41 -7.49 -10.30
C THR A 165 6.13 -6.52 -11.45
N PRO A 166 7.02 -5.56 -11.74
CA PRO A 166 6.87 -4.68 -12.90
C PRO A 166 6.79 -5.41 -14.24
N ASN A 167 7.33 -6.64 -14.33
CA ASN A 167 7.29 -7.46 -15.55
C ASN A 167 5.85 -7.91 -15.89
N THR A 168 4.96 -8.01 -14.91
CA THR A 168 3.53 -8.27 -15.10
C THR A 168 2.70 -7.01 -15.26
N GLY A 169 3.33 -5.82 -15.25
CA GLY A 169 2.65 -4.53 -15.28
C GLY A 169 2.10 -4.08 -13.92
N ASP A 170 2.45 -4.81 -12.85
CA ASP A 170 2.00 -4.53 -11.49
C ASP A 170 2.99 -3.60 -10.77
N TYR A 171 2.48 -2.80 -9.83
CA TYR A 171 3.31 -1.88 -9.05
C TYR A 171 2.91 -1.89 -7.58
N VAL A 172 3.93 -1.88 -6.70
CA VAL A 172 3.75 -1.82 -5.26
C VAL A 172 4.38 -0.54 -4.74
N THR A 173 3.59 0.28 -4.06
CA THR A 173 4.01 1.53 -3.47
C THR A 173 3.33 1.76 -2.10
N ALA A 174 3.68 2.84 -1.41
CA ALA A 174 3.02 3.29 -0.20
C ALA A 174 2.91 4.82 -0.20
N VAL A 175 1.87 5.35 0.41
CA VAL A 175 1.67 6.81 0.60
C VAL A 175 1.73 7.20 2.07
N ASP A 176 1.63 6.24 2.97
CA ASP A 176 1.77 6.39 4.42
C ASP A 176 2.47 5.17 5.04
N GLU A 177 2.71 5.21 6.35
CA GLU A 177 3.41 4.16 7.07
C GLU A 177 2.59 2.89 7.32
N LYS A 178 1.26 2.94 7.22
CA LYS A 178 0.36 1.84 7.59
C LYS A 178 -0.23 1.12 6.38
N SER A 179 -0.13 1.72 5.19
CA SER A 179 -0.84 1.26 4.01
C SER A 179 0.11 0.95 2.87
N ILE A 180 0.02 -0.26 2.33
CA ILE A 180 0.69 -0.64 1.08
C ILE A 180 -0.36 -0.70 -0.03
N ILE A 181 0.03 -0.18 -1.19
CA ILE A 181 -0.82 -0.06 -2.36
C ILE A 181 -0.26 -0.95 -3.45
N VAL A 182 -1.09 -1.83 -3.97
CA VAL A 182 -0.82 -2.64 -5.15
C VAL A 182 -1.67 -2.10 -6.29
N ILE A 183 -1.03 -1.69 -7.38
CA ILE A 183 -1.68 -1.37 -8.64
C ILE A 183 -1.49 -2.56 -9.55
N LYS A 184 -2.54 -3.36 -9.71
CA LYS A 184 -2.50 -4.59 -10.49
C LYS A 184 -3.05 -4.36 -11.89
N GLN A 185 -2.32 -4.82 -12.90
CA GLN A 185 -2.82 -4.89 -14.28
C GLN A 185 -3.80 -6.03 -14.43
N MET A 186 -4.90 -5.79 -15.14
CA MET A 186 -5.95 -6.75 -15.41
C MET A 186 -6.04 -7.05 -16.91
N GLU A 187 -6.55 -8.22 -17.25
CA GLU A 187 -6.80 -8.60 -18.65
C GLU A 187 -8.13 -8.05 -19.17
N SER A 188 -9.11 -7.86 -18.29
CA SER A 188 -10.46 -7.42 -18.64
C SER A 188 -10.99 -6.40 -17.62
N LEU A 189 -11.91 -5.53 -18.09
CA LEU A 189 -12.63 -4.55 -17.25
C LEU A 189 -13.71 -5.17 -16.36
N THR A 190 -14.08 -6.43 -16.59
CA THR A 190 -15.21 -7.10 -15.92
C THR A 190 -14.81 -8.31 -15.10
N ASP A 191 -13.53 -8.65 -15.05
CA ASP A 191 -13.03 -9.85 -14.38
C ASP A 191 -12.83 -9.64 -12.87
N TYR A 192 -13.95 -9.41 -12.16
CA TYR A 192 -13.94 -9.24 -10.72
C TYR A 192 -13.72 -10.55 -9.96
N GLU A 193 -13.96 -11.70 -10.59
CA GLU A 193 -13.68 -13.02 -10.00
C GLU A 193 -12.16 -13.21 -9.82
N ALA A 194 -11.38 -12.92 -10.85
CA ALA A 194 -9.91 -12.96 -10.75
C ALA A 194 -9.35 -11.93 -9.76
N VAL A 195 -10.03 -10.77 -9.59
CA VAL A 195 -9.65 -9.79 -8.54
C VAL A 195 -9.86 -10.38 -7.16
N GLU A 196 -11.03 -10.95 -6.89
CA GLU A 196 -11.38 -11.52 -5.60
C GLU A 196 -10.47 -12.70 -5.25
N GLU A 197 -10.20 -13.60 -6.19
CA GLU A 197 -9.24 -14.71 -6.02
C GLU A 197 -7.85 -14.18 -5.68
N THR A 198 -7.35 -13.18 -6.43
CA THR A 198 -6.05 -12.56 -6.18
C THR A 198 -5.99 -11.91 -4.79
N ALA A 199 -7.04 -11.19 -4.40
CA ALA A 199 -7.11 -10.51 -3.11
C ALA A 199 -7.09 -11.51 -1.95
N ASN A 200 -7.91 -12.57 -2.04
CA ASN A 200 -7.94 -13.65 -1.04
C ASN A 200 -6.61 -14.41 -0.95
N MET A 201 -5.98 -14.70 -2.09
CA MET A 201 -4.67 -15.33 -2.14
C MET A 201 -3.61 -14.44 -1.48
N THR A 202 -3.63 -13.13 -1.74
CA THR A 202 -2.70 -12.17 -1.14
C THR A 202 -2.82 -12.15 0.37
N VAL A 203 -4.05 -12.04 0.90
CA VAL A 203 -4.31 -12.07 2.34
C VAL A 203 -3.85 -13.40 2.94
N SER A 204 -4.16 -14.52 2.29
CA SER A 204 -3.75 -15.85 2.75
C SER A 204 -2.22 -15.97 2.86
N ILE A 205 -1.48 -15.57 1.84
CA ILE A 205 -0.01 -15.62 1.83
C ILE A 205 0.56 -14.69 2.91
N MET A 206 0.04 -13.46 3.03
CA MET A 206 0.50 -12.52 4.06
C MET A 206 0.27 -13.07 5.46
N ASN A 207 -0.87 -13.70 5.73
CA ASN A 207 -1.19 -14.26 7.03
C ASN A 207 -0.38 -15.53 7.34
N THR A 208 -0.19 -16.43 6.37
CA THR A 208 0.40 -17.77 6.60
C THR A 208 1.92 -17.79 6.41
N GLU A 209 2.44 -17.17 5.37
CA GLU A 209 3.87 -17.22 5.03
C GLU A 209 4.63 -16.04 5.65
N ALA A 210 4.11 -14.82 5.50
CA ALA A 210 4.73 -13.63 6.09
C ALA A 210 4.42 -13.46 7.58
N MET A 211 3.42 -14.16 8.12
CA MET A 211 2.92 -14.03 9.50
C MET A 211 2.51 -12.59 9.83
N ILE A 212 1.88 -11.91 8.88
CA ILE A 212 1.40 -10.53 8.98
C ILE A 212 -0.09 -10.52 8.76
N ASN A 213 -0.86 -10.16 9.78
CA ASN A 213 -2.30 -9.95 9.62
C ASN A 213 -2.55 -8.68 8.81
N VAL A 214 -3.29 -8.80 7.74
CA VAL A 214 -3.62 -7.70 6.83
C VAL A 214 -5.11 -7.65 6.56
N LYS A 215 -5.63 -6.42 6.39
CA LYS A 215 -6.93 -6.18 5.76
C LYS A 215 -6.68 -5.61 4.37
N LEU A 216 -7.34 -6.18 3.38
CA LEU A 216 -7.20 -5.77 1.99
C LEU A 216 -8.54 -5.23 1.49
N ALA A 217 -8.52 -4.04 0.90
CA ALA A 217 -9.66 -3.50 0.18
C ALA A 217 -9.28 -3.16 -1.26
N TYR A 218 -10.23 -3.26 -2.19
CA TYR A 218 -9.98 -2.91 -3.58
C TYR A 218 -11.11 -2.06 -4.18
N GLY A 219 -10.69 -1.19 -5.13
CA GLY A 219 -11.59 -0.31 -5.88
C GLY A 219 -12.26 -0.99 -7.07
N THR A 220 -12.65 -0.20 -8.07
CA THR A 220 -13.13 -0.71 -9.35
C THR A 220 -11.98 -0.83 -10.36
N ILE A 221 -12.14 -1.75 -11.32
CA ILE A 221 -11.22 -1.86 -12.46
C ILE A 221 -11.43 -0.62 -13.35
N VAL A 222 -10.33 0.07 -13.64
CA VAL A 222 -10.31 1.28 -14.49
C VAL A 222 -9.61 1.00 -15.81
N SER A 223 -10.00 1.68 -16.88
CA SER A 223 -9.52 1.41 -18.24
C SER A 223 -8.21 2.11 -18.56
N GLU A 224 -7.97 3.26 -17.94
CA GLU A 224 -6.84 4.12 -18.25
C GLU A 224 -6.03 4.47 -16.99
N LEU A 225 -4.75 4.72 -17.21
CA LEU A 225 -3.79 5.08 -16.15
C LEU A 225 -4.22 6.32 -15.35
N LYS A 226 -4.83 7.33 -15.99
CA LYS A 226 -5.33 8.55 -15.33
C LYS A 226 -6.42 8.28 -14.28
N GLU A 227 -7.10 7.15 -14.38
CA GLU A 227 -8.22 6.78 -13.50
C GLU A 227 -7.76 5.97 -12.27
N VAL A 228 -6.47 5.67 -12.16
CA VAL A 228 -5.91 4.90 -11.03
C VAL A 228 -6.18 5.58 -9.68
N SER A 229 -6.15 6.92 -9.64
CA SER A 229 -6.51 7.70 -8.45
C SER A 229 -7.95 7.47 -8.00
N LYS A 230 -8.89 7.26 -8.94
CA LYS A 230 -10.28 6.90 -8.65
C LYS A 230 -10.35 5.54 -7.98
N SER A 231 -9.72 4.51 -8.57
CA SER A 231 -9.71 3.17 -7.99
C SER A 231 -9.07 3.15 -6.59
N TYR A 232 -8.04 3.97 -6.35
CA TYR A 232 -7.44 4.14 -5.03
C TYR A 232 -8.41 4.77 -4.02
N LYS A 233 -9.09 5.87 -4.37
CA LYS A 233 -10.10 6.52 -3.50
C LYS A 233 -11.22 5.56 -3.14
N GLU A 234 -11.64 4.72 -4.08
CA GLU A 234 -12.63 3.67 -3.88
C GLU A 234 -12.12 2.57 -2.94
N ALA A 235 -10.87 2.09 -3.14
CA ALA A 235 -10.24 1.11 -2.26
C ALA A 235 -10.09 1.65 -0.82
N LYS A 236 -9.69 2.91 -0.67
CA LYS A 236 -9.58 3.58 0.64
C LYS A 236 -10.93 3.64 1.35
N MET A 237 -11.97 4.08 0.63
CA MET A 237 -13.33 4.09 1.16
C MET A 237 -13.80 2.68 1.55
N ALA A 238 -13.47 1.67 0.74
CA ALA A 238 -13.83 0.28 1.04
C ALA A 238 -13.15 -0.21 2.32
N LEU A 239 -11.89 0.16 2.54
CA LEU A 239 -11.17 -0.18 3.77
C LEU A 239 -11.81 0.47 5.01
N ASP A 240 -12.12 1.76 4.94
CA ASP A 240 -12.72 2.51 6.05
C ASP A 240 -14.14 2.00 6.37
N VAL A 241 -14.98 1.86 5.35
CA VAL A 241 -16.35 1.31 5.49
C VAL A 241 -16.31 -0.13 6.01
N GLY A 242 -15.31 -0.91 5.57
CA GLY A 242 -15.08 -2.27 6.05
C GLY A 242 -14.79 -2.33 7.54
N LYS A 243 -13.97 -1.43 8.06
CA LYS A 243 -13.67 -1.35 9.51
C LYS A 243 -14.91 -1.06 10.35
N ILE A 244 -15.84 -0.27 9.79
CA ILE A 244 -17.05 0.16 10.51
C ILE A 244 -18.13 -0.93 10.49
N PHE A 245 -18.38 -1.54 9.32
CA PHE A 245 -19.57 -2.37 9.09
C PHE A 245 -19.26 -3.85 8.80
N TYR A 246 -18.02 -4.19 8.47
CA TYR A 246 -17.61 -5.53 8.03
C TYR A 246 -16.29 -5.94 8.68
N ALA A 247 -16.19 -5.70 10.00
CA ALA A 247 -14.94 -5.90 10.74
C ALA A 247 -14.41 -7.34 10.70
N GLU A 248 -15.31 -8.32 10.48
CA GLU A 248 -15.00 -9.75 10.35
C GLU A 248 -14.39 -10.13 9.00
N LYS A 249 -14.48 -9.25 7.98
CA LYS A 249 -13.95 -9.52 6.64
C LYS A 249 -12.51 -9.02 6.53
N ASP A 250 -11.65 -9.86 5.97
CA ASP A 250 -10.27 -9.52 5.65
C ASP A 250 -10.13 -8.94 4.24
N VAL A 251 -11.06 -9.28 3.33
CA VAL A 251 -11.11 -8.74 1.96
C VAL A 251 -12.41 -7.99 1.73
N ILE A 252 -12.32 -6.75 1.27
CA ILE A 252 -13.46 -5.85 1.09
C ILE A 252 -13.44 -5.23 -0.31
N ALA A 253 -14.50 -5.50 -1.08
CA ALA A 253 -14.69 -4.91 -2.41
C ALA A 253 -15.50 -3.62 -2.34
N TYR A 254 -15.07 -2.55 -3.02
CA TYR A 254 -15.83 -1.31 -3.11
C TYR A 254 -17.26 -1.52 -3.66
N GLY A 255 -17.41 -2.41 -4.65
CA GLY A 255 -18.69 -2.72 -5.26
C GLY A 255 -19.70 -3.39 -4.32
N THR A 256 -19.25 -3.98 -3.20
CA THR A 256 -20.12 -4.73 -2.26
C THR A 256 -20.52 -3.94 -1.01
N LEU A 257 -20.09 -2.68 -0.90
CA LEU A 257 -20.33 -1.85 0.30
C LEU A 257 -21.82 -1.49 0.52
N GLY A 258 -22.63 -1.53 -0.51
CA GLY A 258 -24.06 -1.25 -0.42
C GLY A 258 -24.38 0.08 0.26
N ILE A 259 -25.30 0.03 1.24
CA ILE A 259 -25.75 1.20 2.01
C ILE A 259 -24.64 1.79 2.90
N GLY A 260 -23.67 0.99 3.33
CA GLY A 260 -22.55 1.46 4.16
C GLY A 260 -21.76 2.58 3.48
N ARG A 261 -21.61 2.52 2.15
CA ARG A 261 -20.98 3.59 1.37
C ARG A 261 -21.74 4.90 1.40
N LEU A 262 -23.06 4.86 1.41
CA LEU A 262 -23.91 6.07 1.50
C LEU A 262 -23.78 6.68 2.88
N ILE A 263 -23.89 5.88 3.93
CA ILE A 263 -23.78 6.34 5.32
C ILE A 263 -22.42 6.98 5.59
N TYR A 264 -21.34 6.37 5.13
CA TYR A 264 -19.98 6.91 5.30
C TYR A 264 -19.79 8.31 4.67
N GLN A 265 -20.60 8.66 3.66
CA GLN A 265 -20.57 9.97 3.00
C GLN A 265 -21.53 11.01 3.59
N LEU A 266 -22.34 10.63 4.59
CA LEU A 266 -23.25 11.58 5.22
C LEU A 266 -22.48 12.57 6.10
N PRO A 267 -22.87 13.87 6.06
CA PRO A 267 -22.37 14.85 7.00
C PRO A 267 -22.72 14.48 8.44
N VAL A 268 -21.77 14.70 9.36
CA VAL A 268 -21.92 14.36 10.79
C VAL A 268 -23.18 14.97 11.42
N ASN A 269 -23.48 16.25 11.10
CA ASN A 269 -24.67 16.92 11.59
C ASN A 269 -25.97 16.24 11.13
N LEU A 270 -26.01 15.71 9.91
CA LEU A 270 -27.16 14.97 9.41
C LEU A 270 -27.32 13.63 10.14
N CYS A 271 -26.21 12.95 10.43
CA CYS A 271 -26.21 11.73 11.23
C CYS A 271 -26.75 11.97 12.63
N GLN A 272 -26.33 13.06 13.29
CA GLN A 272 -26.80 13.45 14.62
C GLN A 272 -28.30 13.73 14.62
N MET A 273 -28.78 14.57 13.71
CA MET A 273 -30.20 14.86 13.56
C MET A 273 -31.04 13.58 13.37
N PHE A 274 -30.59 12.68 12.51
CA PHE A 274 -31.29 11.43 12.24
C PHE A 274 -31.35 10.52 13.47
N ILE A 275 -30.27 10.45 14.27
CA ILE A 275 -30.25 9.67 15.52
C ILE A 275 -31.22 10.27 16.53
N GLU A 276 -31.24 11.60 16.68
CA GLU A 276 -32.15 12.32 17.59
C GLU A 276 -33.63 12.20 17.20
N GLU A 277 -33.95 12.09 15.90
CA GLU A 277 -35.32 11.82 15.43
C GLU A 277 -35.80 10.39 15.71
N ILE A 278 -34.90 9.40 15.65
CA ILE A 278 -35.26 7.99 15.78
C ILE A 278 -35.22 7.51 17.23
N PHE A 279 -34.29 8.04 18.01
CA PHE A 279 -34.07 7.59 19.38
C PHE A 279 -34.22 8.74 20.37
N ASP A 280 -34.91 8.47 21.49
CA ASP A 280 -34.82 9.32 22.65
C ASP A 280 -33.39 9.36 23.20
N GLU A 281 -33.06 10.40 23.99
CA GLU A 281 -31.74 10.56 24.61
C GLU A 281 -31.30 9.27 25.35
N GLY A 282 -30.16 8.69 24.94
CA GLY A 282 -29.56 7.53 25.61
C GLY A 282 -29.89 6.17 25.02
N VAL A 283 -30.98 6.02 24.25
CA VAL A 283 -31.42 4.70 23.70
C VAL A 283 -30.34 3.92 22.93
N PRO A 284 -29.51 4.51 22.08
CA PRO A 284 -28.47 3.76 21.40
C PRO A 284 -27.40 3.15 22.33
N ASN A 285 -27.18 3.77 23.50
CA ASN A 285 -26.22 3.32 24.51
C ASN A 285 -26.83 2.34 25.52
N GLU A 286 -28.16 2.29 25.61
CA GLU A 286 -28.89 1.36 26.49
C GLU A 286 -29.13 -0.02 25.85
N MET A 287 -28.84 -0.18 24.56
CA MET A 287 -28.96 -1.46 23.89
C MET A 287 -27.80 -2.38 24.31
N ASP A 288 -28.15 -3.43 25.06
CA ASP A 288 -27.19 -4.48 25.42
C ASP A 288 -26.83 -5.38 24.22
N ASP A 289 -25.75 -6.13 24.37
CA ASP A 289 -25.24 -7.04 23.32
C ASP A 289 -26.30 -8.07 22.91
N GLU A 290 -27.12 -8.54 23.85
CA GLU A 290 -28.20 -9.50 23.57
C GLU A 290 -29.26 -8.91 22.64
N THR A 291 -29.62 -7.65 22.84
CA THR A 291 -30.55 -6.90 21.98
C THR A 291 -29.97 -6.72 20.59
N LEU A 292 -28.70 -6.27 20.48
CA LEU A 292 -28.03 -6.09 19.19
C LEU A 292 -27.91 -7.41 18.41
N ILE A 293 -27.53 -8.51 19.08
CA ILE A 293 -27.50 -9.84 18.47
C ILE A 293 -28.89 -10.26 17.97
N THR A 294 -29.92 -9.99 18.78
CA THR A 294 -31.31 -10.33 18.41
C THR A 294 -31.75 -9.55 17.16
N ILE A 295 -31.47 -8.23 17.10
CA ILE A 295 -31.80 -7.38 15.94
C ILE A 295 -31.08 -7.90 14.70
N ASN A 296 -29.76 -8.04 14.76
CA ASN A 296 -28.96 -8.45 13.61
C ASN A 296 -29.41 -9.82 13.09
N THR A 297 -29.58 -10.82 13.98
CA THR A 297 -30.03 -12.15 13.58
C THR A 297 -31.43 -12.13 12.97
N PHE A 298 -32.32 -11.28 13.48
CA PHE A 298 -33.68 -11.13 12.93
C PHE A 298 -33.69 -10.50 11.53
N LEU A 299 -32.86 -9.45 11.31
CA LEU A 299 -32.67 -8.83 10.01
C LEU A 299 -32.03 -9.79 9.00
N ASP A 300 -31.00 -10.54 9.41
CA ASP A 300 -30.28 -11.51 8.56
C ASP A 300 -31.17 -12.69 8.14
N ASN A 301 -32.15 -13.05 8.98
CA ASN A 301 -33.18 -14.05 8.68
C ASN A 301 -34.40 -13.48 7.95
N ASN A 302 -34.28 -12.29 7.30
CA ASN A 302 -35.38 -11.65 6.56
C ASN A 302 -36.67 -11.51 7.37
N LEU A 303 -36.56 -11.11 8.62
CA LEU A 303 -37.66 -10.90 9.58
C LEU A 303 -38.45 -12.19 9.90
N ASN A 304 -37.82 -13.36 9.75
CA ASN A 304 -38.44 -14.65 10.04
C ASN A 304 -38.30 -15.02 11.53
N VAL A 305 -39.38 -14.85 12.28
CA VAL A 305 -39.42 -15.16 13.73
C VAL A 305 -39.00 -16.59 14.06
N SER A 306 -39.47 -17.57 13.29
CA SER A 306 -39.21 -18.97 13.61
C SER A 306 -37.75 -19.37 13.39
N GLU A 307 -37.17 -18.91 12.29
CA GLU A 307 -35.78 -19.16 11.96
C GLU A 307 -34.81 -18.42 12.91
N THR A 308 -35.14 -17.16 13.24
CA THR A 308 -34.37 -16.37 14.22
C THR A 308 -34.37 -17.02 15.61
N ALA A 309 -35.55 -17.47 16.09
CA ALA A 309 -35.65 -18.14 17.37
C ALA A 309 -34.81 -19.43 17.40
N ARG A 310 -34.80 -20.21 16.29
CA ARG A 310 -33.99 -21.42 16.13
C ARG A 310 -32.49 -21.07 16.19
N GLN A 311 -32.07 -20.06 15.46
CA GLN A 311 -30.64 -19.66 15.39
C GLN A 311 -30.13 -19.06 16.70
N LEU A 312 -30.96 -18.35 17.45
CA LEU A 312 -30.65 -17.81 18.77
C LEU A 312 -30.79 -18.83 19.90
N TYR A 313 -31.23 -20.07 19.59
CA TYR A 313 -31.52 -21.12 20.58
C TYR A 313 -32.53 -20.69 21.66
N VAL A 314 -33.55 -19.91 21.30
CA VAL A 314 -34.58 -19.44 22.20
C VAL A 314 -35.97 -19.89 21.75
N HIS A 315 -36.92 -19.95 22.68
CA HIS A 315 -38.31 -20.26 22.31
C HIS A 315 -38.91 -19.03 21.53
N ARG A 316 -39.79 -19.33 20.55
CA ARG A 316 -40.45 -18.30 19.74
C ARG A 316 -41.09 -17.19 20.57
N ASN A 317 -41.73 -17.51 21.68
CA ASN A 317 -42.35 -16.55 22.54
C ASN A 317 -41.32 -15.62 23.25
N THR A 318 -40.16 -16.17 23.59
CA THR A 318 -39.06 -15.37 24.15
C THR A 318 -38.56 -14.35 23.12
N LEU A 319 -38.42 -14.77 21.87
CA LEU A 319 -38.04 -13.83 20.79
C LEU A 319 -39.10 -12.75 20.60
N LEU A 320 -40.39 -13.12 20.53
CA LEU A 320 -41.48 -12.12 20.42
C LEU A 320 -41.45 -11.13 21.57
N TYR A 321 -41.24 -11.57 22.80
CA TYR A 321 -41.09 -10.69 23.96
C TYR A 321 -39.90 -9.72 23.82
N ARG A 322 -38.77 -10.19 23.30
CA ARG A 322 -37.60 -9.32 23.02
C ARG A 322 -37.93 -8.26 21.97
N LEU A 323 -38.62 -8.65 20.88
CA LEU A 323 -39.06 -7.72 19.83
C LEU A 323 -40.06 -6.66 20.37
N GLU A 324 -41.00 -7.07 21.21
CA GLU A 324 -41.94 -6.13 21.88
C GLU A 324 -41.22 -5.20 22.85
N LYS A 325 -40.20 -5.68 23.55
CA LYS A 325 -39.36 -4.83 24.41
C LYS A 325 -38.61 -3.79 23.59
N LEU A 326 -38.08 -4.20 22.44
CA LEU A 326 -37.37 -3.29 21.51
C LEU A 326 -38.31 -2.25 20.92
N GLU A 327 -39.54 -2.64 20.52
CA GLU A 327 -40.56 -1.73 20.03
C GLU A 327 -40.91 -0.64 21.10
N LYS A 328 -41.03 -1.05 22.37
CA LYS A 328 -41.27 -0.09 23.48
C LYS A 328 -40.09 0.86 23.73
N LEU A 329 -38.87 0.39 23.46
CA LEU A 329 -37.66 1.18 23.67
C LEU A 329 -37.42 2.19 22.53
N THR A 330 -37.75 1.81 21.30
CA THR A 330 -37.39 2.57 20.08
C THR A 330 -38.61 3.21 19.40
N GLY A 331 -39.83 2.77 19.73
CA GLY A 331 -41.01 3.13 18.98
C GLY A 331 -41.18 2.45 17.63
N LEU A 332 -40.19 1.56 17.22
CA LEU A 332 -40.16 0.88 15.94
C LEU A 332 -40.50 -0.60 16.09
N ASP A 333 -41.52 -1.07 15.39
CA ASP A 333 -41.84 -2.49 15.30
C ASP A 333 -41.07 -3.17 14.17
N ILE A 334 -39.91 -3.77 14.47
CA ILE A 334 -39.01 -4.38 13.47
C ILE A 334 -39.63 -5.61 12.77
N ARG A 335 -40.84 -6.03 13.10
CA ARG A 335 -41.61 -7.02 12.33
C ARG A 335 -42.21 -6.40 11.07
N ILE A 336 -42.31 -5.05 11.03
CA ILE A 336 -42.72 -4.26 9.87
C ILE A 336 -41.49 -3.85 9.10
N PHE A 337 -41.50 -4.08 7.78
CA PHE A 337 -40.30 -3.86 6.94
C PHE A 337 -39.75 -2.45 7.01
N ASP A 338 -40.61 -1.42 6.96
CA ASP A 338 -40.19 -0.01 6.97
C ASP A 338 -39.51 0.37 8.30
N ASP A 339 -40.05 -0.10 9.42
CA ASP A 339 -39.49 0.12 10.76
C ASP A 339 -38.19 -0.66 10.94
N ALA A 340 -38.11 -1.90 10.43
CA ALA A 340 -36.89 -2.71 10.43
C ALA A 340 -35.78 -2.07 9.61
N LEU A 341 -36.10 -1.51 8.44
CA LEU A 341 -35.16 -0.78 7.60
C LEU A 341 -34.67 0.50 8.29
N THR A 342 -35.59 1.26 8.89
CA THR A 342 -35.28 2.49 9.64
C THR A 342 -34.32 2.18 10.79
N LEU A 343 -34.61 1.16 11.59
CA LEU A 343 -33.77 0.76 12.71
C LEU A 343 -32.38 0.27 12.22
N LYS A 344 -32.34 -0.51 11.13
CA LYS A 344 -31.07 -0.96 10.53
C LYS A 344 -30.17 0.21 10.14
N ILE A 345 -30.73 1.20 9.44
CA ILE A 345 -30.01 2.42 9.04
C ILE A 345 -29.56 3.20 10.28
N ALA A 346 -30.43 3.38 11.26
CA ALA A 346 -30.11 4.11 12.49
C ALA A 346 -28.95 3.47 13.26
N LEU A 347 -28.94 2.15 13.41
CA LEU A 347 -27.82 1.43 14.03
C LEU A 347 -26.51 1.55 13.23
N MET A 348 -26.59 1.54 11.89
CA MET A 348 -25.41 1.78 11.06
C MET A 348 -24.89 3.21 11.24
N VAL A 349 -25.77 4.21 11.30
CA VAL A 349 -25.37 5.61 11.56
C VAL A 349 -24.73 5.74 12.96
N VAL A 350 -25.28 5.10 13.98
CA VAL A 350 -24.69 5.05 15.35
C VAL A 350 -23.27 4.44 15.30
N ASN A 351 -23.08 3.32 14.60
CA ASN A 351 -21.77 2.70 14.48
C ASN A 351 -20.77 3.61 13.76
N TYR A 352 -21.21 4.32 12.73
CA TYR A 352 -20.38 5.31 12.02
C TYR A 352 -19.97 6.46 12.95
N MET A 353 -20.90 7.03 13.72
CA MET A 353 -20.61 8.11 14.66
C MET A 353 -19.60 7.67 15.74
N ARG A 354 -19.79 6.47 16.31
CA ARG A 354 -18.84 5.89 17.28
C ARG A 354 -17.43 5.66 16.69
N TYR A 355 -17.35 5.33 15.42
CA TYR A 355 -16.07 5.19 14.73
C TYR A 355 -15.37 6.55 14.59
N LEU A 356 -16.09 7.62 14.23
CA LEU A 356 -15.53 8.97 14.12
C LEU A 356 -15.00 9.46 15.47
N GLU A 357 -15.74 9.29 16.56
CA GLU A 357 -15.32 9.64 17.90
C GLU A 357 -14.01 8.96 18.33
N LYS A 358 -13.82 7.69 17.94
CA LYS A 358 -12.58 6.94 18.24
C LYS A 358 -11.38 7.35 17.37
N THR A 359 -11.62 7.98 16.23
CA THR A 359 -10.56 8.31 15.25
C THR A 359 -10.09 9.77 15.41
N GLU A 360 -10.86 10.63 16.08
CA GLU A 360 -10.49 12.02 16.41
C GLU A 360 -9.56 12.14 17.64
N TYR A 361 -9.29 11.04 18.36
CA TYR A 361 -8.35 10.93 19.48
C TYR A 361 -7.16 10.00 19.11
#